data_de21468c5cb9fbf650d81c5e1ba9f707
#
_entry.id   de21468c5cb9fbf650d81c5e1ba9f707
#
_cell.length_a   1.000
_cell.length_b   1.000
_cell.length_c   1.000
_cell.angle_alpha   90.00
_cell.angle_beta   90.00
_cell.angle_gamma   90.00
#
_symmetry.space_group_name_H-M   'P 1'
#
loop_
_entity.id
_entity.type
_entity.pdbx_description
1 polymer ?
#
loop_
_entity_poly.entity_id
_entity_poly.type
_entity_poly.pdbx_seq_one_letter_code
_entity_poly.pdbx_strand_id
1 'polypeptide(L)'
;MSFSVIYLTIITVVITEKFVEPRLGKYEGQQSFSLDPCTEREIKALKATGWATLLFIGVLLFMIVPEGALLRNPKTGTILNSPLMRGIVPILFFFFLTVGLTFGIKSGKITNGNVAVKMMGESVKSLAGFMVMVFAIAQFIAAFGWSNIATIVATNGAQYLKDINMTGLPALLGFMLFGQCIALFVASGSAIWAMLSPVFV
;
A
#
# COMPACT_ATOMS: atom_id res chain seq x y z
N MET A 1 2.23 5.86 -18.16
CA MET A 1 2.03 5.60 -16.71
C MET A 1 2.49 6.75 -15.82
N SER A 2 3.65 7.35 -16.02
CA SER A 2 4.15 8.44 -15.13
C SER A 2 3.25 9.69 -15.11
N PHE A 3 2.65 10.06 -16.23
CA PHE A 3 1.76 11.23 -16.33
C PHE A 3 0.47 11.06 -15.49
N SER A 4 -0.11 9.87 -15.48
CA SER A 4 -1.33 9.61 -14.68
C SER A 4 -1.06 9.65 -13.17
N VAL A 5 0.14 9.25 -12.72
CA VAL A 5 0.52 9.34 -11.30
C VAL A 5 0.62 10.79 -10.87
N ILE A 6 1.31 11.63 -11.65
CA ILE A 6 1.44 13.07 -11.36
C ILE A 6 0.07 13.74 -11.33
N TYR A 7 -0.79 13.45 -12.32
CA TYR A 7 -2.14 14.00 -12.41
C TYR A 7 -2.99 13.61 -11.20
N LEU A 8 -3.00 12.33 -10.81
CA LEU A 8 -3.73 11.84 -9.64
C LEU A 8 -3.19 12.46 -8.34
N THR A 9 -1.89 12.62 -8.22
CA THR A 9 -1.29 13.27 -7.04
C THR A 9 -1.75 14.71 -6.90
N ILE A 10 -1.72 15.48 -7.98
CA ILE A 10 -2.17 16.88 -7.97
C ILE A 10 -3.65 16.97 -7.60
N ILE A 11 -4.50 16.14 -8.21
CA ILE A 11 -5.94 16.12 -7.91
C ILE A 11 -6.18 15.76 -6.44
N THR A 12 -5.49 14.73 -5.92
CA THR A 12 -5.65 14.31 -4.53
C THR A 12 -5.25 15.43 -3.57
N VAL A 13 -4.13 16.11 -3.81
CA VAL A 13 -3.69 17.25 -3.00
C VAL A 13 -4.74 18.36 -3.03
N VAL A 14 -5.22 18.75 -4.21
CA VAL A 14 -6.22 19.83 -4.36
C VAL A 14 -7.53 19.47 -3.65
N ILE A 15 -7.99 18.22 -3.77
CA ILE A 15 -9.20 17.77 -3.08
C ILE A 15 -8.99 17.78 -1.55
N THR A 16 -7.85 17.31 -1.09
CA THR A 16 -7.54 17.27 0.35
C THR A 16 -7.49 18.67 0.92
N GLU A 17 -6.73 19.59 0.32
CA GLU A 17 -6.57 20.95 0.85
C GLU A 17 -7.83 21.81 0.71
N LYS A 18 -8.57 21.66 -0.40
CA LYS A 18 -9.73 22.54 -0.68
C LYS A 18 -11.06 22.04 -0.12
N PHE A 19 -11.23 20.71 -0.02
CA PHE A 19 -12.52 20.13 0.35
C PHE A 19 -12.48 19.36 1.68
N VAL A 20 -11.40 18.65 1.96
CA VAL A 20 -11.31 17.80 3.16
C VAL A 20 -10.84 18.59 4.37
N GLU A 21 -9.71 19.29 4.27
CA GLU A 21 -9.16 20.09 5.39
C GLU A 21 -10.15 21.14 5.93
N PRO A 22 -10.83 21.95 5.08
CA PRO A 22 -11.79 22.95 5.60
C PRO A 22 -12.98 22.33 6.32
N ARG A 23 -13.36 21.08 5.98
CA ARG A 23 -14.47 20.37 6.63
C ARG A 23 -14.09 19.74 7.95
N LEU A 24 -12.82 19.38 8.14
CA LEU A 24 -12.33 18.80 9.38
C LEU A 24 -12.14 19.85 10.49
N GLY A 25 -12.05 21.14 10.11
CA GLY A 25 -11.82 22.23 11.07
C GLY A 25 -10.41 22.22 11.64
N LYS A 26 -10.16 23.07 12.63
CA LYS A 26 -8.88 23.08 13.35
C LYS A 26 -8.78 21.83 14.22
N TYR A 27 -7.66 21.12 14.12
CA TYR A 27 -7.38 19.98 14.97
C TYR A 27 -7.28 20.42 16.44
N GLU A 28 -8.29 20.09 17.24
CA GLU A 28 -8.34 20.38 18.67
C GLU A 28 -7.83 19.19 19.52
N GLY A 29 -7.03 18.31 18.94
CA GLY A 29 -6.40 17.21 19.67
C GLY A 29 -5.46 17.71 20.73
N GLN A 30 -5.54 17.17 21.94
CA GLN A 30 -4.72 17.51 23.11
C GLN A 30 -3.22 17.18 22.97
N GLN A 31 -2.79 16.64 21.85
CA GLN A 31 -1.38 16.45 21.52
C GLN A 31 -0.94 17.50 20.50
N SER A 32 -0.62 18.70 21.02
CA SER A 32 0.36 19.52 20.29
C SER A 32 1.65 18.69 20.22
N PHE A 33 1.96 18.15 19.05
CA PHE A 33 3.30 17.63 18.80
C PHE A 33 4.24 18.85 18.88
N SER A 34 4.73 19.16 20.08
CA SER A 34 5.93 19.95 20.19
C SER A 34 7.04 19.10 19.58
N LEU A 35 7.57 19.55 18.46
CA LEU A 35 8.80 19.01 17.89
C LEU A 35 9.91 19.37 18.87
N ASP A 36 10.04 18.60 19.96
CA ASP A 36 11.19 18.72 20.84
C ASP A 36 12.45 18.47 20.01
N PRO A 37 13.46 19.35 20.12
CA PRO A 37 14.69 19.18 19.36
C PRO A 37 15.30 17.82 19.70
N CYS A 38 15.68 17.06 18.66
CA CYS A 38 16.31 15.76 18.82
C CYS A 38 17.49 15.83 19.77
N THR A 39 17.50 14.96 20.75
CA THR A 39 18.63 14.85 21.68
C THR A 39 19.89 14.39 20.94
N GLU A 40 21.08 14.73 21.47
CA GLU A 40 22.35 14.28 20.86
C GLU A 40 22.45 12.76 20.71
N ARG A 41 21.82 12.00 21.62
CA ARG A 41 21.71 10.56 21.53
C ARG A 41 20.86 10.12 20.34
N GLU A 42 19.75 10.78 20.10
CA GLU A 42 18.87 10.49 18.95
C GLU A 42 19.55 10.82 17.62
N ILE A 43 20.32 11.90 17.57
CA ILE A 43 21.10 12.25 16.36
C ILE A 43 22.17 11.17 16.07
N LYS A 44 22.86 10.68 17.10
CA LYS A 44 23.82 9.57 16.94
C LYS A 44 23.12 8.27 16.54
N ALA A 45 21.96 7.98 17.12
CA ALA A 45 21.14 6.85 16.76
C ALA A 45 20.66 6.94 15.31
N LEU A 46 20.24 8.11 14.86
CA LEU A 46 19.79 8.35 13.49
C LEU A 46 20.92 8.11 12.47
N LYS A 47 22.14 8.61 12.76
CA LYS A 47 23.32 8.33 11.93
C LYS A 47 23.64 6.84 11.84
N ALA A 48 23.59 6.11 12.97
CA ALA A 48 23.82 4.66 12.99
C ALA A 48 22.74 3.91 12.21
N THR A 49 21.50 4.36 12.33
CA THR A 49 20.37 3.81 11.56
C THR A 49 20.52 4.06 10.06
N GLY A 50 21.00 5.24 9.68
CA GLY A 50 21.33 5.56 8.29
C GLY A 50 22.38 4.59 7.71
N TRP A 51 23.43 4.29 8.46
CA TRP A 51 24.43 3.29 8.06
C TRP A 51 23.85 1.88 7.96
N ALA A 52 23.00 1.47 8.91
CA ALA A 52 22.31 0.16 8.85
C ALA A 52 21.37 0.08 7.64
N THR A 53 20.67 1.17 7.31
CA THR A 53 19.83 1.28 6.11
C THR A 53 20.65 1.12 4.84
N LEU A 54 21.78 1.84 4.73
CA LEU A 54 22.67 1.74 3.58
C LEU A 54 23.24 0.32 3.42
N LEU A 55 23.62 -0.31 4.53
CA LEU A 55 24.10 -1.68 4.52
C LEU A 55 23.01 -2.66 4.06
N PHE A 56 21.79 -2.52 4.57
CA PHE A 56 20.66 -3.36 4.16
C PHE A 56 20.36 -3.21 2.67
N ILE A 57 20.31 -1.97 2.18
CA ILE A 57 20.10 -1.68 0.75
C ILE A 57 21.26 -2.24 -0.08
N GLY A 58 22.50 -2.12 0.39
CA GLY A 58 23.68 -2.68 -0.27
C GLY A 58 23.59 -4.20 -0.42
N VAL A 59 23.21 -4.91 0.64
CA VAL A 59 22.99 -6.37 0.62
C VAL A 59 21.85 -6.71 -0.36
N LEU A 60 20.77 -5.96 -0.33
CA LEU A 60 19.63 -6.18 -1.20
C LEU A 60 19.99 -5.96 -2.67
N LEU A 61 20.75 -4.91 -2.96
CA LEU A 61 21.29 -4.67 -4.31
C LEU A 61 22.24 -5.78 -4.75
N PHE A 62 23.12 -6.26 -3.88
CA PHE A 62 23.98 -7.40 -4.16
C PHE A 62 23.20 -8.68 -4.50
N MET A 63 22.03 -8.87 -3.89
CA MET A 63 21.13 -9.99 -4.17
C MET A 63 20.26 -9.80 -5.42
N ILE A 64 20.25 -8.59 -6.02
CA ILE A 64 19.41 -8.28 -7.21
C ILE A 64 20.27 -8.03 -8.45
N VAL A 65 21.40 -7.32 -8.32
CA VAL A 65 22.15 -6.79 -9.48
C VAL A 65 22.90 -7.85 -10.26
N PRO A 66 23.61 -8.82 -9.68
CA PRO A 66 24.37 -9.81 -10.43
C PRO A 66 23.48 -10.68 -11.33
N GLU A 67 24.03 -11.09 -12.47
CA GLU A 67 23.39 -12.06 -13.33
C GLU A 67 23.33 -13.42 -12.61
N GLY A 68 22.10 -13.99 -12.49
CA GLY A 68 21.89 -15.21 -11.68
C GLY A 68 21.67 -14.97 -10.19
N ALA A 69 21.46 -13.72 -9.75
CA ALA A 69 21.21 -13.39 -8.35
C ALA A 69 19.94 -14.05 -7.81
N LEU A 70 19.98 -14.40 -6.53
CA LEU A 70 18.94 -15.14 -5.80
C LEU A 70 17.53 -14.52 -5.89
N LEU A 71 17.44 -13.21 -5.95
CA LEU A 71 16.18 -12.47 -5.99
C LEU A 71 15.68 -12.16 -7.41
N ARG A 72 16.44 -12.53 -8.46
CA ARG A 72 15.99 -12.45 -9.85
C ARG A 72 15.21 -13.69 -10.26
N ASN A 73 14.47 -13.56 -11.35
CA ASN A 73 13.81 -14.70 -11.97
C ASN A 73 14.87 -15.59 -12.65
N PRO A 74 15.03 -16.85 -12.24
CA PRO A 74 16.08 -17.73 -12.78
C PRO A 74 15.87 -18.08 -14.26
N LYS A 75 14.65 -17.94 -14.80
CA LYS A 75 14.33 -18.27 -16.21
C LYS A 75 14.45 -17.08 -17.13
N THR A 76 14.08 -15.90 -16.70
CA THR A 76 14.00 -14.69 -17.57
C THR A 76 15.03 -13.62 -17.23
N GLY A 77 15.73 -13.75 -16.11
CA GLY A 77 16.66 -12.72 -15.60
C GLY A 77 16.00 -11.40 -15.22
N THR A 78 14.66 -11.29 -15.31
CA THR A 78 13.92 -10.06 -15.05
C THR A 78 13.56 -9.92 -13.58
N ILE A 79 13.27 -8.68 -13.14
CA ILE A 79 12.79 -8.36 -11.81
C ILE A 79 11.27 -8.64 -11.71
N LEU A 80 10.55 -8.53 -12.82
CA LEU A 80 9.12 -8.86 -12.88
C LEU A 80 8.91 -10.37 -12.71
N ASN A 81 7.94 -10.75 -11.87
CA ASN A 81 7.67 -12.14 -11.49
C ASN A 81 8.85 -12.88 -10.85
N SER A 82 9.74 -12.14 -10.20
CA SER A 82 10.91 -12.66 -9.49
C SER A 82 10.59 -13.06 -8.04
N PRO A 83 11.49 -13.83 -7.37
CA PRO A 83 11.43 -14.05 -5.94
C PRO A 83 11.41 -12.74 -5.13
N LEU A 84 12.03 -11.66 -5.62
CA LEU A 84 11.96 -10.33 -5.03
C LEU A 84 10.51 -9.84 -4.90
N MET A 85 9.73 -9.91 -5.97
CA MET A 85 8.33 -9.46 -5.97
C MET A 85 7.45 -10.31 -5.06
N ARG A 86 7.69 -11.61 -5.01
CA ARG A 86 6.96 -12.52 -4.11
C ARG A 86 7.36 -12.36 -2.66
N GLY A 87 8.62 -11.98 -2.40
CA GLY A 87 9.18 -11.79 -1.07
C GLY A 87 9.19 -10.33 -0.59
N ILE A 88 8.50 -9.41 -1.26
CA ILE A 88 8.58 -7.99 -0.93
C ILE A 88 8.09 -7.69 0.50
N VAL A 89 7.06 -8.39 0.96
CA VAL A 89 6.51 -8.20 2.31
C VAL A 89 7.51 -8.60 3.40
N PRO A 90 8.09 -9.83 3.40
CA PRO A 90 9.14 -10.17 4.35
C PRO A 90 10.39 -9.30 4.21
N ILE A 91 10.78 -8.86 3.01
CA ILE A 91 11.91 -7.94 2.83
C ILE A 91 11.65 -6.61 3.53
N LEU A 92 10.47 -6.02 3.35
CA LEU A 92 10.05 -4.80 4.05
C LEU A 92 9.99 -5.01 5.57
N PHE A 93 9.49 -6.17 6.03
CA PHE A 93 9.48 -6.49 7.45
C PHE A 93 10.89 -6.49 8.04
N PHE A 94 11.86 -7.18 7.43
CA PHE A 94 13.24 -7.21 7.89
C PHE A 94 13.93 -5.85 7.79
N PHE A 95 13.59 -5.05 6.77
CA PHE A 95 14.05 -3.69 6.64
C PHE A 95 13.62 -2.83 7.83
N PHE A 96 12.32 -2.76 8.11
CA PHE A 96 11.82 -1.97 9.23
C PHE A 96 12.26 -2.52 10.59
N LEU A 97 12.37 -3.83 10.73
CA LEU A 97 12.90 -4.46 11.93
C LEU A 97 14.36 -4.02 12.17
N THR A 98 15.21 -4.06 11.15
CA THR A 98 16.62 -3.66 11.24
C THR A 98 16.74 -2.17 11.61
N VAL A 99 16.00 -1.31 10.94
CA VAL A 99 15.96 0.13 11.18
C VAL A 99 15.46 0.43 12.60
N GLY A 100 14.34 -0.18 13.00
CA GLY A 100 13.72 0.04 14.30
C GLY A 100 14.59 -0.46 15.45
N LEU A 101 15.16 -1.66 15.36
CA LEU A 101 16.05 -2.19 16.37
C LEU A 101 17.34 -1.37 16.49
N THR A 102 17.95 -1.00 15.37
CA THR A 102 19.18 -0.20 15.38
C THR A 102 18.92 1.16 16.05
N PHE A 103 17.87 1.84 15.68
CA PHE A 103 17.49 3.09 16.32
C PHE A 103 17.15 2.92 17.79
N GLY A 104 16.32 1.93 18.13
CA GLY A 104 15.87 1.68 19.49
C GLY A 104 17.02 1.36 20.45
N ILE A 105 17.98 0.55 20.02
CA ILE A 105 19.16 0.21 20.82
C ILE A 105 20.10 1.41 20.97
N LYS A 106 20.37 2.14 19.88
CA LYS A 106 21.30 3.28 19.90
C LYS A 106 20.73 4.51 20.62
N SER A 107 19.43 4.72 20.56
CA SER A 107 18.75 5.78 21.35
C SER A 107 18.61 5.42 22.82
N GLY A 108 18.83 4.14 23.19
CA GLY A 108 18.67 3.65 24.57
C GLY A 108 17.22 3.35 24.96
N LYS A 109 16.30 3.41 24.02
CA LYS A 109 14.87 3.05 24.23
C LYS A 109 14.71 1.53 24.41
N ILE A 110 15.55 0.74 23.73
CA ILE A 110 15.60 -0.72 23.85
C ILE A 110 16.86 -1.08 24.64
N THR A 111 16.69 -1.43 25.90
CA THR A 111 17.77 -1.81 26.81
C THR A 111 18.02 -3.32 26.86
N ASN A 112 16.98 -4.11 26.61
CA ASN A 112 17.06 -5.57 26.57
C ASN A 112 15.96 -6.16 25.67
N GLY A 113 16.06 -7.48 25.40
CA GLY A 113 15.10 -8.18 24.54
C GLY A 113 13.66 -8.12 25.05
N ASN A 114 13.45 -8.16 26.35
CA ASN A 114 12.09 -8.09 26.94
C ASN A 114 11.42 -6.75 26.66
N VAL A 115 12.19 -5.65 26.68
CA VAL A 115 11.67 -4.32 26.33
C VAL A 115 11.29 -4.26 24.85
N ALA A 116 12.11 -4.84 23.96
CA ALA A 116 11.79 -4.92 22.55
C ALA A 116 10.48 -5.69 22.30
N VAL A 117 10.33 -6.87 22.91
CA VAL A 117 9.11 -7.69 22.80
C VAL A 117 7.88 -6.94 23.35
N LYS A 118 8.03 -6.25 24.48
CA LYS A 118 6.95 -5.44 25.05
C LYS A 118 6.51 -4.32 24.10
N MET A 119 7.46 -3.58 23.53
CA MET A 119 7.17 -2.52 22.55
C MET A 119 6.50 -3.06 21.29
N MET A 120 6.93 -4.23 20.80
CA MET A 120 6.26 -4.90 19.68
C MET A 120 4.82 -5.29 20.04
N GLY A 121 4.60 -5.82 21.25
CA GLY A 121 3.27 -6.15 21.76
C GLY A 121 2.34 -4.94 21.86
N GLU A 122 2.85 -3.80 22.33
CA GLU A 122 2.10 -2.54 22.40
C GLU A 122 1.75 -2.03 20.97
N SER A 123 2.67 -2.16 20.03
CA SER A 123 2.42 -1.81 18.62
C SER A 123 1.32 -2.68 18.01
N VAL A 124 1.34 -4.00 18.24
CA VAL A 124 0.29 -4.92 17.78
C VAL A 124 -1.06 -4.58 18.44
N LYS A 125 -1.04 -4.25 19.75
CA LYS A 125 -2.23 -3.86 20.48
C LYS A 125 -2.87 -2.58 19.90
N SER A 126 -2.06 -1.61 19.48
CA SER A 126 -2.57 -0.38 18.83
C SER A 126 -3.24 -0.66 17.48
N LEU A 127 -2.86 -1.74 16.80
CA LEU A 127 -3.44 -2.17 15.52
C LEU A 127 -4.66 -3.10 15.68
N ALA A 128 -5.04 -3.47 16.91
CA ALA A 128 -6.10 -4.46 17.13
C ALA A 128 -7.43 -4.05 16.46
N GLY A 129 -7.86 -2.79 16.61
CA GLY A 129 -9.06 -2.29 15.94
C GLY A 129 -8.99 -2.35 14.41
N PHE A 130 -7.83 -2.03 13.84
CA PHE A 130 -7.58 -2.15 12.41
C PHE A 130 -7.65 -3.61 11.94
N MET A 131 -7.08 -4.56 12.71
CA MET A 131 -7.14 -5.99 12.38
C MET A 131 -8.57 -6.50 12.32
N VAL A 132 -9.42 -6.11 13.29
CA VAL A 132 -10.85 -6.49 13.27
C VAL A 132 -11.56 -5.92 12.06
N MET A 133 -11.30 -4.66 11.72
CA MET A 133 -11.87 -4.02 10.52
C MET A 133 -11.43 -4.74 9.24
N VAL A 134 -10.13 -5.02 9.10
CA VAL A 134 -9.59 -5.74 7.93
C VAL A 134 -10.17 -7.14 7.82
N PHE A 135 -10.35 -7.84 8.95
CA PHE A 135 -11.01 -9.15 8.97
C PHE A 135 -12.44 -9.08 8.43
N ALA A 136 -13.24 -8.11 8.89
CA ALA A 136 -14.60 -7.92 8.40
C ALA A 136 -14.63 -7.58 6.90
N ILE A 137 -13.74 -6.69 6.44
CA ILE A 137 -13.58 -6.35 5.02
C ILE A 137 -13.20 -7.60 4.20
N ALA A 138 -12.28 -8.41 4.68
CA ALA A 138 -11.84 -9.63 4.00
C ALA A 138 -13.00 -10.63 3.82
N GLN A 139 -13.85 -10.79 4.85
CA GLN A 139 -15.05 -11.62 4.75
C GLN A 139 -16.03 -11.07 3.72
N PHE A 140 -16.25 -9.76 3.71
CA PHE A 140 -17.09 -9.11 2.70
C PHE A 140 -16.56 -9.35 1.28
N ILE A 141 -15.26 -9.12 1.05
CA ILE A 141 -14.63 -9.33 -0.27
C ILE A 141 -14.75 -10.80 -0.70
N ALA A 142 -14.53 -11.74 0.22
CA ALA A 142 -14.64 -13.17 -0.06
C ALA A 142 -16.08 -13.56 -0.45
N ALA A 143 -17.08 -13.10 0.30
CA ALA A 143 -18.50 -13.34 0.01
C ALA A 143 -18.91 -12.68 -1.31
N PHE A 144 -18.45 -11.47 -1.58
CA PHE A 144 -18.72 -10.75 -2.81
C PHE A 144 -18.08 -11.44 -4.03
N GLY A 145 -16.87 -11.95 -3.90
CA GLY A 145 -16.21 -12.75 -4.94
C GLY A 145 -16.92 -14.08 -5.19
N TRP A 146 -17.34 -14.76 -4.11
CA TRP A 146 -18.08 -16.03 -4.23
C TRP A 146 -19.45 -15.88 -4.88
N SER A 147 -20.16 -14.78 -4.61
CA SER A 147 -21.50 -14.52 -5.16
C SER A 147 -21.51 -14.19 -6.67
N ASN A 148 -20.34 -13.93 -7.28
CA ASN A 148 -20.21 -13.49 -8.67
C ASN A 148 -21.04 -12.21 -9.04
N ILE A 149 -21.52 -11.47 -8.05
CA ILE A 149 -22.34 -10.28 -8.26
C ILE A 149 -21.60 -9.26 -9.13
N ALA A 150 -20.30 -9.08 -8.91
CA ALA A 150 -19.50 -8.15 -9.73
C ALA A 150 -19.52 -8.51 -11.22
N THR A 151 -19.38 -9.79 -11.54
CA THR A 151 -19.43 -10.29 -12.93
C THR A 151 -20.82 -10.10 -13.53
N ILE A 152 -21.88 -10.42 -12.78
CA ILE A 152 -23.27 -10.25 -13.22
C ILE A 152 -23.57 -8.76 -13.50
N VAL A 153 -23.17 -7.89 -12.60
CA VAL A 153 -23.35 -6.44 -12.75
C VAL A 153 -22.53 -5.91 -13.91
N ALA A 154 -21.30 -6.40 -14.12
CA ALA A 154 -20.44 -6.00 -15.23
C ALA A 154 -21.04 -6.41 -16.59
N THR A 155 -21.47 -7.69 -16.72
CA THR A 155 -22.06 -8.19 -17.98
C THR A 155 -23.37 -7.51 -18.31
N ASN A 156 -24.28 -7.37 -17.35
CA ASN A 156 -25.55 -6.68 -17.56
C ASN A 156 -25.39 -5.19 -17.86
N GLY A 157 -24.45 -4.53 -17.17
CA GLY A 157 -24.13 -3.11 -17.43
C GLY A 157 -23.56 -2.91 -18.84
N ALA A 158 -22.69 -3.81 -19.31
CA ALA A 158 -22.17 -3.74 -20.67
C ALA A 158 -23.26 -3.99 -21.72
N GLN A 159 -24.16 -4.94 -21.47
CA GLN A 159 -25.29 -5.21 -22.33
C GLN A 159 -26.20 -3.98 -22.43
N TYR A 160 -26.53 -3.37 -21.30
CA TYR A 160 -27.34 -2.16 -21.24
C TYR A 160 -26.72 -1.00 -22.04
N LEU A 161 -25.40 -0.79 -21.95
CA LEU A 161 -24.70 0.22 -22.75
C LEU A 161 -24.74 -0.07 -24.26
N LYS A 162 -24.73 -1.34 -24.66
CA LYS A 162 -24.93 -1.75 -26.06
C LYS A 162 -26.35 -1.49 -26.53
N ASP A 163 -27.34 -1.84 -25.72
CA ASP A 163 -28.78 -1.71 -26.09
C ASP A 163 -29.20 -0.26 -26.31
N ILE A 164 -28.60 0.68 -25.58
CA ILE A 164 -28.83 2.14 -25.78
C ILE A 164 -27.94 2.74 -26.88
N ASN A 165 -27.26 1.92 -27.68
CA ASN A 165 -26.38 2.34 -28.79
C ASN A 165 -25.33 3.41 -28.39
N MET A 166 -24.90 3.42 -27.15
CA MET A 166 -23.78 4.27 -26.70
C MET A 166 -22.49 3.76 -27.32
N THR A 167 -22.01 4.42 -28.35
CA THR A 167 -20.72 4.12 -29.01
C THR A 167 -19.73 5.26 -28.83
N GLY A 168 -18.45 5.00 -28.93
CA GLY A 168 -17.39 5.99 -28.85
C GLY A 168 -17.16 6.54 -27.42
N LEU A 169 -16.92 7.84 -27.33
CA LEU A 169 -16.52 8.53 -26.10
C LEU A 169 -17.55 8.43 -24.96
N PRO A 170 -18.88 8.55 -25.21
CA PRO A 170 -19.90 8.34 -24.16
C PRO A 170 -19.89 6.93 -23.57
N ALA A 171 -19.69 5.91 -24.39
CA ALA A 171 -19.58 4.52 -23.92
C ALA A 171 -18.37 4.34 -22.99
N LEU A 172 -17.22 4.92 -23.35
CA LEU A 172 -16.01 4.92 -22.52
C LEU A 172 -16.25 5.60 -21.18
N LEU A 173 -16.89 6.76 -21.15
CA LEU A 173 -17.20 7.47 -19.92
C LEU A 173 -18.19 6.70 -19.04
N GLY A 174 -19.25 6.13 -19.63
CA GLY A 174 -20.20 5.29 -18.93
C GLY A 174 -19.53 4.07 -18.30
N PHE A 175 -18.63 3.44 -19.05
CA PHE A 175 -17.86 2.30 -18.57
C PHE A 175 -16.85 2.67 -17.45
N MET A 176 -16.21 3.84 -17.55
CA MET A 176 -15.33 4.34 -16.47
C MET A 176 -16.12 4.59 -15.19
N LEU A 177 -17.30 5.22 -15.27
CA LEU A 177 -18.18 5.43 -14.12
C LEU A 177 -18.63 4.11 -13.52
N PHE A 178 -18.97 3.14 -14.36
CA PHE A 178 -19.38 1.82 -13.93
C PHE A 178 -18.25 1.05 -13.25
N GLY A 179 -17.05 1.08 -13.83
CA GLY A 179 -15.84 0.52 -13.21
C GLY A 179 -15.51 1.17 -11.87
N GLN A 180 -15.76 2.48 -11.75
CA GLN A 180 -15.58 3.19 -10.50
C GLN A 180 -16.59 2.76 -9.42
N CYS A 181 -17.84 2.49 -9.80
CA CYS A 181 -18.82 1.93 -8.87
C CYS A 181 -18.40 0.53 -8.37
N ILE A 182 -17.89 -0.33 -9.26
CA ILE A 182 -17.36 -1.65 -8.87
C ILE A 182 -16.13 -1.50 -7.96
N ALA A 183 -15.29 -0.49 -8.21
CA ALA A 183 -14.09 -0.22 -7.40
C ALA A 183 -14.41 0.14 -5.95
N LEU A 184 -15.60 0.61 -5.63
CA LEU A 184 -16.04 0.83 -4.24
C LEU A 184 -16.15 -0.48 -3.46
N PHE A 185 -16.43 -1.58 -4.15
CA PHE A 185 -16.62 -2.91 -3.53
C PHE A 185 -15.39 -3.80 -3.69
N VAL A 186 -14.62 -3.62 -4.75
CA VAL A 186 -13.45 -4.44 -5.08
C VAL A 186 -12.20 -3.58 -5.04
N ALA A 187 -11.45 -3.68 -3.96
CA ALA A 187 -10.25 -2.87 -3.74
C ALA A 187 -9.04 -3.24 -4.65
N SER A 188 -9.12 -4.34 -5.39
CA SER A 188 -8.03 -4.82 -6.26
C SER A 188 -8.25 -4.42 -7.71
N GLY A 189 -7.39 -3.54 -8.23
CA GLY A 189 -7.42 -3.11 -9.63
C GLY A 189 -7.23 -4.25 -10.63
N SER A 190 -6.43 -5.26 -10.30
CA SER A 190 -6.26 -6.47 -11.12
C SER A 190 -7.53 -7.32 -11.17
N ALA A 191 -8.26 -7.43 -10.06
CA ALA A 191 -9.53 -8.13 -10.02
C ALA A 191 -10.60 -7.40 -10.84
N ILE A 192 -10.67 -6.07 -10.73
CA ILE A 192 -11.57 -5.25 -11.55
C ILE A 192 -11.25 -5.43 -13.03
N TRP A 193 -9.97 -5.39 -13.40
CA TRP A 193 -9.56 -5.60 -14.78
C TRP A 193 -9.91 -7.01 -15.28
N ALA A 194 -9.69 -8.05 -14.49
CA ALA A 194 -10.06 -9.42 -14.85
C ALA A 194 -11.57 -9.58 -15.07
N MET A 195 -12.39 -8.86 -14.31
CA MET A 195 -13.85 -8.89 -14.47
C MET A 195 -14.33 -8.09 -15.69
N LEU A 196 -13.70 -6.96 -15.99
CA LEU A 196 -14.12 -6.06 -17.05
C LEU A 196 -13.48 -6.38 -18.41
N SER A 197 -12.32 -7.02 -18.44
CA SER A 197 -11.57 -7.33 -19.66
C SER A 197 -12.36 -8.13 -20.71
N PRO A 198 -13.20 -9.13 -20.36
CA PRO A 198 -14.01 -9.84 -21.36
C PRO A 198 -15.04 -8.97 -22.08
N VAL A 199 -15.34 -7.79 -21.55
CA VAL A 199 -16.28 -6.84 -22.12
C VAL A 199 -15.58 -5.88 -23.10
N PHE A 200 -14.24 -5.70 -22.93
CA PHE A 200 -13.43 -4.83 -23.79
C PHE A 200 -12.81 -5.53 -25.01
N VAL A 201 -12.70 -6.84 -24.99
CA VAL A 201 -12.16 -7.68 -26.05
C VAL A 201 -13.27 -8.39 -26.79
#